data_55681bb7479e10063b579fe43efcad11
#
_entry.id   55681bb7479e10063b579fe43efcad11
#
_cell.length_a   1.000
_cell.length_b   1.000
_cell.length_c   1.000
_cell.angle_alpha   90.00
_cell.angle_beta   90.00
_cell.angle_gamma   90.00
#
_symmetry.space_group_name_H-M   'P 1'
#
loop_
_entity.id
_entity.type
_entity.pdbx_description
1 polymer ?
#
loop_
_entity_poly.entity_id
_entity_poly.type
_entity_poly.pdbx_seq_one_letter_code
_entity_poly.pdbx_strand_id
1 'polypeptide(L)'
;MKLFYRIGNPNGVGLWYDKDGNFTGLIHTEYKFLTNSSLEMPFDTDLVGWLSVADSLEHLYQWFTREDIIELQNYGFCILEYSAVDWKMYKPFRHNVINQNSSLLTNKLLLI
;
A
#
# COMPACT_ATOMS: atom_id res chain seq x y z
N MET A 1 -19.89 1.91 -3.55
CA MET A 1 -18.50 1.41 -3.63
C MET A 1 -17.55 2.57 -3.85
N LYS A 2 -16.37 2.49 -3.27
CA LYS A 2 -15.36 3.53 -3.38
C LYS A 2 -14.05 2.92 -3.85
N LEU A 3 -13.28 3.68 -4.64
CA LEU A 3 -11.97 3.26 -5.14
C LEU A 3 -10.87 3.71 -4.20
N PHE A 4 -9.91 2.81 -3.99
CA PHE A 4 -8.75 3.04 -3.15
C PHE A 4 -7.49 2.53 -3.84
N TYR A 5 -6.34 3.03 -3.41
CA TYR A 5 -5.05 2.76 -4.06
C TYR A 5 -3.99 2.36 -3.04
N ARG A 6 -3.15 1.42 -3.44
CA ARG A 6 -1.97 1.04 -2.65
C ARG A 6 -0.86 0.56 -3.58
N ILE A 7 0.36 0.49 -3.07
CA ILE A 7 1.47 -0.13 -3.77
C ILE A 7 1.57 -1.59 -3.31
N GLY A 8 1.63 -2.50 -4.25
CA GLY A 8 1.79 -3.92 -3.96
C GLY A 8 2.28 -4.68 -5.18
N ASN A 9 2.66 -5.94 -4.97
CA ASN A 9 3.02 -6.83 -6.05
C ASN A 9 1.76 -7.55 -6.59
N PRO A 10 1.87 -8.31 -7.70
CA PRO A 10 0.71 -9.01 -8.27
C PRO A 10 0.02 -10.00 -7.31
N ASN A 11 0.72 -10.47 -6.28
CA ASN A 11 0.15 -11.35 -5.27
C ASN A 11 -0.50 -10.59 -4.10
N GLY A 12 -0.55 -9.26 -4.19
CA GLY A 12 -1.16 -8.41 -3.15
C GLY A 12 -0.26 -8.13 -1.96
N VAL A 13 1.00 -8.53 -1.99
CA VAL A 13 1.96 -8.27 -0.90
C VAL A 13 2.40 -6.82 -0.97
N GLY A 14 2.31 -6.11 0.16
CA GLY A 14 2.71 -4.72 0.29
C GLY A 14 4.17 -4.56 0.71
N LEU A 15 4.60 -3.29 0.79
CA LEU A 15 6.00 -2.92 1.03
C LEU A 15 6.46 -3.12 2.47
N TRP A 16 5.55 -3.35 3.40
CA TRP A 16 5.90 -3.58 4.81
C TRP A 16 6.26 -5.03 5.11
N TYR A 17 6.32 -5.86 4.08
CA TYR A 17 6.77 -7.25 4.15
C TYR A 17 8.13 -7.38 3.49
N ASP A 18 8.97 -8.27 4.04
CA ASP A 18 10.25 -8.56 3.42
C ASP A 18 10.10 -9.55 2.25
N LYS A 19 11.20 -9.88 1.59
CA LYS A 19 11.22 -10.81 0.44
C LYS A 19 10.75 -12.22 0.80
N ASP A 20 10.83 -12.59 2.09
CA ASP A 20 10.43 -13.91 2.57
C ASP A 20 8.97 -13.93 3.04
N GLY A 21 8.26 -12.81 2.91
CA GLY A 21 6.85 -12.69 3.27
C GLY A 21 6.60 -12.38 4.74
N ASN A 22 7.64 -12.04 5.51
CA ASN A 22 7.50 -11.68 6.92
C ASN A 22 7.19 -10.19 7.06
N PHE A 23 6.24 -9.86 7.93
CA PHE A 23 5.92 -8.48 8.23
C PHE A 23 7.03 -7.83 9.06
N THR A 24 7.67 -6.80 8.50
CA THR A 24 8.72 -6.05 9.20
C THR A 24 8.26 -4.68 9.69
N GLY A 25 7.22 -4.14 9.07
CA GLY A 25 6.75 -2.77 9.36
C GLY A 25 7.65 -1.67 8.80
N LEU A 26 8.74 -2.01 8.13
CA LEU A 26 9.77 -1.06 7.68
C LEU A 26 10.06 -1.25 6.19
N ILE A 27 9.55 -0.35 5.36
CA ILE A 27 9.76 -0.42 3.91
C ILE A 27 11.18 -0.04 3.49
N HIS A 28 11.90 0.70 4.34
CA HIS A 28 13.24 1.22 4.01
C HIS A 28 14.36 0.20 4.18
N THR A 29 14.08 -0.98 4.76
CA THR A 29 15.08 -2.03 4.92
C THR A 29 15.59 -2.57 3.59
N GLU A 30 14.69 -2.74 2.62
CA GLU A 30 15.02 -3.26 1.30
C GLU A 30 14.99 -2.19 0.21
N TYR A 31 14.17 -1.14 0.39
CA TYR A 31 13.94 -0.11 -0.61
C TYR A 31 14.47 1.23 -0.15
N LYS A 32 15.80 1.31 -0.01
CA LYS A 32 16.49 2.48 0.57
C LYS A 32 16.41 3.74 -0.28
N PHE A 33 16.00 3.61 -1.53
CA PHE A 33 15.84 4.75 -2.44
C PHE A 33 14.56 5.56 -2.17
N LEU A 34 13.65 5.03 -1.36
CA LEU A 34 12.36 5.70 -1.12
C LEU A 34 12.56 7.05 -0.43
N THR A 35 11.86 8.06 -0.94
CA THR A 35 12.03 9.45 -0.54
C THR A 35 11.50 9.71 0.87
N ASN A 36 10.33 9.15 1.19
CA ASN A 36 9.70 9.37 2.49
C ASN A 36 10.26 8.40 3.52
N SER A 37 11.23 8.87 4.30
CA SER A 37 11.92 8.05 5.31
C SER A 37 11.10 7.84 6.59
N SER A 38 9.96 8.51 6.73
CA SER A 38 9.12 8.38 7.93
C SER A 38 8.04 7.30 7.81
N LEU A 39 7.89 6.69 6.64
CA LEU A 39 6.88 5.65 6.45
C LEU A 39 7.27 4.38 7.20
N GLU A 40 6.40 4.00 8.12
CA GLU A 40 6.48 2.74 8.84
C GLU A 40 5.08 2.27 9.19
N MET A 41 4.92 1.00 9.50
CA MET A 41 3.65 0.44 9.90
C MET A 41 3.84 -0.51 11.06
N PRO A 42 3.55 -0.08 12.31
CA PRO A 42 3.56 -0.98 13.45
C PRO A 42 2.53 -2.09 13.25
N PHE A 43 2.86 -3.29 13.72
CA PHE A 43 1.91 -4.40 13.69
C PHE A 43 0.75 -4.11 14.64
N ASP A 44 -0.47 -4.25 14.13
CA ASP A 44 -1.69 -4.06 14.92
C ASP A 44 -2.64 -5.23 14.62
N THR A 45 -3.00 -5.99 15.65
CA THR A 45 -3.90 -7.13 15.51
C THR A 45 -5.29 -6.73 15.00
N ASP A 46 -5.72 -5.49 15.26
CA ASP A 46 -6.99 -4.97 14.76
C ASP A 46 -7.00 -4.80 13.23
N LEU A 47 -5.83 -4.80 12.62
CA LEU A 47 -5.69 -4.66 11.17
C LEU A 47 -5.45 -5.97 10.44
N VAL A 48 -5.49 -7.10 11.12
CA VAL A 48 -5.41 -8.40 10.44
C VAL A 48 -6.62 -8.54 9.52
N GLY A 49 -6.37 -8.81 8.22
CA GLY A 49 -7.41 -8.87 7.21
C GLY A 49 -7.82 -7.52 6.63
N TRP A 50 -7.16 -6.43 7.04
CA TRP A 50 -7.37 -5.09 6.50
C TRP A 50 -6.13 -4.62 5.75
N LEU A 51 -6.34 -3.92 4.63
CA LEU A 51 -5.26 -3.36 3.82
C LEU A 51 -5.22 -1.85 3.99
N SER A 52 -4.02 -1.31 4.21
CA SER A 52 -3.81 0.13 4.24
C SER A 52 -3.84 0.69 2.82
N VAL A 53 -4.64 1.74 2.61
CA VAL A 53 -4.87 2.30 1.28
C VAL A 53 -4.95 3.82 1.33
N ALA A 54 -4.67 4.46 0.19
CA ALA A 54 -4.95 5.87 -0.04
C ALA A 54 -6.29 6.01 -0.75
N ASP A 55 -7.01 7.10 -0.48
CA ASP A 55 -8.33 7.35 -1.05
C ASP A 55 -8.26 8.04 -2.42
N SER A 56 -7.08 8.40 -2.88
CA SER A 56 -6.83 9.00 -4.19
C SER A 56 -5.40 8.74 -4.62
N LEU A 57 -5.11 8.89 -5.92
CA LEU A 57 -3.73 8.83 -6.42
C LEU A 57 -2.89 9.96 -5.85
N GLU A 58 -3.47 11.15 -5.71
CA GLU A 58 -2.77 12.30 -5.13
C GLU A 58 -2.34 12.01 -3.69
N HIS A 59 -3.20 11.37 -2.90
CA HIS A 59 -2.87 10.97 -1.54
C HIS A 59 -1.76 9.93 -1.53
N LEU A 60 -1.81 8.95 -2.44
CA LEU A 60 -0.77 7.93 -2.57
C LEU A 60 0.59 8.56 -2.88
N TYR A 61 0.61 9.60 -3.73
CA TYR A 61 1.83 10.31 -4.09
C TYR A 61 2.44 11.11 -2.93
N GLN A 62 1.68 11.39 -1.89
CA GLN A 62 2.23 11.97 -0.67
C GLN A 62 3.07 10.95 0.12
N TRP A 63 2.77 9.67 -0.02
CA TRP A 63 3.55 8.61 0.61
C TRP A 63 4.72 8.17 -0.26
N PHE A 64 4.49 8.08 -1.57
CA PHE A 64 5.48 7.64 -2.54
C PHE A 64 5.47 8.61 -3.70
N THR A 65 6.61 9.22 -4.01
CA THR A 65 6.71 10.08 -5.19
C THR A 65 6.50 9.25 -6.45
N ARG A 66 6.18 9.92 -7.56
CA ARG A 66 6.04 9.22 -8.85
C ARG A 66 7.33 8.50 -9.22
N GLU A 67 8.48 9.13 -8.96
CA GLU A 67 9.81 8.54 -9.21
C GLU A 67 10.03 7.30 -8.36
N ASP A 68 9.63 7.32 -7.08
CA ASP A 68 9.69 6.15 -6.19
C ASP A 68 8.85 5.00 -6.76
N ILE A 69 7.65 5.29 -7.25
CA ILE A 69 6.75 4.27 -7.80
C ILE A 69 7.33 3.68 -9.07
N ILE A 70 7.88 4.51 -9.96
CA ILE A 70 8.52 4.04 -11.18
C ILE A 70 9.69 3.10 -10.85
N GLU A 71 10.49 3.45 -9.84
CA GLU A 71 11.59 2.59 -9.41
C GLU A 71 11.08 1.28 -8.79
N LEU A 72 10.02 1.34 -7.99
CA LEU A 72 9.40 0.15 -7.40
C LEU A 72 8.85 -0.80 -8.46
N GLN A 73 8.45 -0.29 -9.61
CA GLN A 73 7.98 -1.13 -10.73
C GLN A 73 9.08 -2.06 -11.22
N ASN A 74 10.36 -1.67 -11.09
CA ASN A 74 11.50 -2.53 -11.44
C ASN A 74 11.63 -3.73 -10.48
N TYR A 75 11.00 -3.66 -9.32
CA TYR A 75 10.98 -4.74 -8.32
C TYR A 75 9.67 -5.53 -8.34
N GLY A 76 8.83 -5.31 -9.36
CA GLY A 76 7.57 -6.02 -9.52
C GLY A 76 6.38 -5.40 -8.80
N PHE A 77 6.52 -4.23 -8.20
CA PHE A 77 5.42 -3.51 -7.57
C PHE A 77 4.70 -2.61 -8.58
N CYS A 78 3.46 -2.29 -8.28
CA CYS A 78 2.68 -1.33 -9.08
C CYS A 78 1.60 -0.72 -8.20
N ILE A 79 0.88 0.25 -8.74
CA ILE A 79 -0.30 0.80 -8.07
C ILE A 79 -1.44 -0.20 -8.27
N LEU A 80 -2.01 -0.66 -7.16
CA LEU A 80 -3.20 -1.52 -7.16
C LEU A 80 -4.42 -0.66 -6.83
N GLU A 81 -5.43 -0.73 -7.68
CA GLU A 81 -6.71 -0.06 -7.48
C GLU A 81 -7.72 -1.08 -6.95
N TYR A 82 -8.36 -0.76 -5.84
CA TYR A 82 -9.39 -1.60 -5.23
C TYR A 82 -10.72 -0.89 -5.21
N SER A 83 -11.79 -1.66 -5.44
CA SER A 83 -13.17 -1.24 -5.14
C SER A 83 -13.56 -1.86 -3.80
N ALA A 84 -13.94 -1.04 -2.84
CA ALA A 84 -14.28 -1.50 -1.49
C ALA A 84 -15.65 -0.99 -1.06
N VAL A 85 -16.40 -1.85 -0.39
CA VAL A 85 -17.66 -1.51 0.27
C VAL A 85 -17.49 -1.42 1.78
N ASP A 86 -16.51 -2.12 2.33
CA ASP A 86 -16.21 -2.16 3.77
C ASP A 86 -14.86 -1.50 3.99
N TRP A 87 -14.89 -0.27 4.46
CA TRP A 87 -13.68 0.52 4.70
C TRP A 87 -13.90 1.45 5.88
N LYS A 88 -12.80 1.87 6.50
CA LYS A 88 -12.85 2.80 7.64
C LYS A 88 -11.57 3.61 7.71
N MET A 89 -11.66 4.77 8.36
CA MET A 89 -10.48 5.55 8.73
C MET A 89 -9.83 4.90 9.96
N TYR A 90 -8.57 4.52 9.85
CA TYR A 90 -7.79 4.02 10.97
C TYR A 90 -7.05 5.19 11.61
N LYS A 91 -7.57 5.65 12.74
CA LYS A 91 -7.11 6.89 13.38
C LYS A 91 -5.63 6.91 13.77
N PRO A 92 -5.05 5.81 14.33
CA PRO A 92 -3.63 5.83 14.71
C PRO A 92 -2.68 6.18 13.56
N PHE A 93 -2.99 5.77 12.33
CA PHE A 93 -2.18 6.04 11.14
C PHE A 93 -2.75 7.12 10.24
N ARG A 94 -3.94 7.65 10.56
CA ARG A 94 -4.62 8.70 9.81
C ARG A 94 -4.79 8.38 8.32
N HIS A 95 -5.07 7.11 8.00
CA HIS A 95 -5.39 6.72 6.64
C HIS A 95 -6.47 5.65 6.62
N ASN A 96 -7.02 5.40 5.44
CA ASN A 96 -8.08 4.44 5.29
C ASN A 96 -7.55 3.01 5.24
N VAL A 97 -8.34 2.07 5.73
CA VAL A 97 -8.11 0.64 5.57
C VAL A 97 -9.36 0.01 4.96
N ILE A 98 -9.19 -1.00 4.12
CA ILE A 98 -10.27 -1.71 3.46
C ILE A 98 -10.25 -3.17 3.87
N ASN A 99 -11.44 -3.78 3.94
CA ASN A 99 -11.56 -5.21 4.24
C ASN A 99 -11.07 -6.01 3.03
N GLN A 100 -10.00 -6.77 3.23
CA GLN A 100 -9.37 -7.54 2.16
C GLN A 100 -10.33 -8.56 1.54
N ASN A 101 -11.17 -9.19 2.34
CA ASN A 101 -12.06 -10.27 1.87
C ASN A 101 -13.26 -9.76 1.07
N SER A 102 -13.68 -8.51 1.28
CA SER A 102 -14.83 -7.92 0.59
C SER A 102 -14.45 -6.89 -0.46
N SER A 103 -13.15 -6.64 -0.66
CA SER A 103 -12.66 -5.70 -1.66
C SER A 103 -12.24 -6.42 -2.93
N LEU A 104 -12.37 -5.75 -4.07
CA LEU A 104 -12.02 -6.29 -5.38
C LEU A 104 -10.88 -5.48 -5.98
N LEU A 105 -9.82 -6.17 -6.40
CA LEU A 105 -8.77 -5.58 -7.21
C LEU A 105 -9.35 -5.30 -8.60
N THR A 106 -9.50 -4.03 -8.94
CA THR A 106 -10.13 -3.62 -10.21
C THR A 106 -9.13 -3.27 -11.29
N ASN A 107 -7.91 -2.85 -10.90
CA ASN A 107 -6.92 -2.45 -11.88
C ASN A 107 -5.51 -2.46 -11.29
N LYS A 108 -4.53 -2.60 -12.18
CA LYS A 108 -3.10 -2.45 -11.87
C LYS A 108 -2.57 -1.33 -12.74
N LEU A 109 -2.09 -0.26 -12.12
CA LEU A 109 -1.69 0.95 -12.82
C LEU A 109 -0.16 1.06 -12.81
N LEU A 110 0.41 1.30 -13.99
CA LEU A 110 1.84 1.54 -14.14
C LEU A 110 2.07 3.00 -14.52
N LEU A 111 3.08 3.60 -13.91
CA LEU A 111 3.55 4.93 -14.27
C LEU A 111 4.66 4.81 -15.34
N ILE A 112 4.65 5.78 -16.24
CA ILE A 112 5.65 5.87 -17.31
C ILE A 112 6.62 7.01 -17.04
#